data_8e716eb52eec7ca5c65ed490ec4100e4
#
_entry.id   8e716eb52eec7ca5c65ed490ec4100e4
#
_cell.length_a   1.000
_cell.length_b   1.000
_cell.length_c   1.000
_cell.angle_alpha   90.00
_cell.angle_beta   90.00
_cell.angle_gamma   90.00
#
_symmetry.space_group_name_H-M   'P 1'
#
loop_
_entity.id
_entity.type
_entity.pdbx_description
1 polymer ?
#
loop_
_entity_poly.entity_id
_entity_poly.type
_entity_poly.pdbx_seq_one_letter_code
_entity_poly.pdbx_strand_id
1 'polypeptide(L)'
;MITVHGFENKFWTFPGGERSVKLTSQTRKFPIEIRMDFKNSDDLIDMMLAVNALRHMYGPDVAIELTVPYFPFSRQDRVMTDGESFGLQVAIDMIKMCNFVGVTTWDIHSDVAGAMFPAGVFHNVTQDELWNTLIKNLALNEHSVIISPDAGALKKIYKVAKATNLPVVEAKKVRDVATGQIVDTQIDSTQLDSVSNAIIVDDICDGGRTFVELAKVIRASECFNGKLILCVTHGIFSKGVGELSGLDIFDEIYTMNNINNVDIDAFNNRS
;
A
#
# COMPACT_ATOMS: atom_id res chain seq x y z
N MET A 1 -7.96 12.33 1.29
CA MET A 1 -9.19 12.96 0.71
C MET A 1 -10.37 12.04 0.92
N ILE A 2 -11.52 12.58 1.35
CA ILE A 2 -12.73 11.80 1.64
C ILE A 2 -13.72 11.95 0.48
N THR A 3 -14.30 10.83 0.06
CA THR A 3 -15.42 10.76 -0.89
C THR A 3 -16.56 9.96 -0.26
N VAL A 4 -17.75 10.56 -0.19
CA VAL A 4 -18.99 9.88 0.22
C VAL A 4 -19.77 9.57 -1.05
N HIS A 5 -19.91 8.28 -1.37
CA HIS A 5 -20.53 7.85 -2.62
C HIS A 5 -22.05 8.18 -2.64
N GLY A 6 -22.51 8.76 -3.76
CA GLY A 6 -23.88 9.21 -3.91
C GLY A 6 -24.17 10.60 -3.34
N PHE A 7 -23.11 11.34 -2.99
CA PHE A 7 -23.21 12.72 -2.49
C PHE A 7 -22.29 13.66 -3.26
N GLU A 8 -22.70 14.90 -3.36
CA GLU A 8 -21.77 16.00 -3.60
C GLU A 8 -21.05 16.29 -2.28
N ASN A 9 -19.71 16.26 -2.31
CA ASN A 9 -18.87 16.38 -1.14
C ASN A 9 -18.16 17.73 -1.14
N LYS A 10 -18.42 18.59 -0.17
CA LYS A 10 -17.73 19.84 0.00
C LYS A 10 -17.04 19.87 1.38
N PHE A 11 -15.71 19.81 1.37
CA PHE A 11 -14.87 19.97 2.55
C PHE A 11 -14.16 21.33 2.49
N TRP A 12 -13.98 21.97 3.63
CA TRP A 12 -13.24 23.24 3.73
C TRP A 12 -12.63 23.39 5.13
N THR A 13 -11.68 24.32 5.22
CA THR A 13 -11.10 24.76 6.49
C THR A 13 -11.54 26.20 6.76
N PHE A 14 -12.04 26.48 7.96
CA PHE A 14 -12.31 27.83 8.41
C PHE A 14 -10.99 28.58 8.66
N PRO A 15 -11.00 29.95 8.65
CA PRO A 15 -9.79 30.71 8.94
C PRO A 15 -9.11 30.38 10.28
N GLY A 16 -9.88 29.91 11.27
CA GLY A 16 -9.37 29.43 12.56
C GLY A 16 -8.72 28.06 12.54
N GLY A 17 -8.72 27.38 11.38
CA GLY A 17 -8.09 26.05 11.20
C GLY A 17 -9.05 24.87 11.35
N GLU A 18 -10.31 25.09 11.76
CA GLU A 18 -11.28 24.02 11.92
C GLU A 18 -11.75 23.46 10.58
N ARG A 19 -11.79 22.16 10.47
CA ARG A 19 -12.32 21.43 9.30
C ARG A 19 -13.85 21.39 9.34
N SER A 20 -14.48 21.38 8.19
CA SER A 20 -15.93 21.22 8.06
C SER A 20 -16.32 20.49 6.78
N VAL A 21 -17.55 19.96 6.76
CA VAL A 21 -18.12 19.28 5.60
C VAL A 21 -19.56 19.68 5.37
N LYS A 22 -19.95 19.71 4.09
CA LYS A 22 -21.35 19.72 3.67
C LYS A 22 -21.54 18.60 2.63
N LEU A 23 -22.48 17.71 2.92
CA LEU A 23 -22.89 16.64 2.01
C LEU A 23 -24.26 16.99 1.42
N THR A 24 -24.40 16.91 0.10
CA THR A 24 -25.68 17.08 -0.59
C THR A 24 -26.01 15.76 -1.27
N SER A 25 -27.13 15.14 -0.86
CA SER A 25 -27.55 13.83 -1.39
C SER A 25 -27.91 13.92 -2.86
N GLN A 26 -27.33 13.03 -3.67
CA GLN A 26 -27.64 12.85 -5.09
C GLN A 26 -28.43 11.57 -5.34
N THR A 27 -28.04 10.49 -4.65
CA THR A 27 -28.71 9.17 -4.75
C THR A 27 -28.76 8.53 -3.38
N ARG A 28 -29.76 7.62 -3.16
CA ARG A 28 -29.87 6.86 -1.91
C ARG A 28 -29.52 5.40 -2.20
N LYS A 29 -28.40 4.95 -1.62
CA LYS A 29 -28.01 3.54 -1.59
C LYS A 29 -27.45 3.23 -0.21
N PHE A 30 -27.86 2.12 0.39
CA PHE A 30 -27.37 1.67 1.68
C PHE A 30 -26.72 0.28 1.53
N PRO A 31 -25.67 -0.04 2.28
CA PRO A 31 -24.91 0.88 3.14
C PRO A 31 -24.33 2.07 2.35
N ILE A 32 -24.11 3.21 3.05
CA ILE A 32 -23.43 4.37 2.45
C ILE A 32 -21.92 4.10 2.50
N GLU A 33 -21.26 4.16 1.38
CA GLU A 33 -19.81 3.99 1.31
C GLU A 33 -19.08 5.32 1.47
N ILE A 34 -18.13 5.36 2.40
CA ILE A 34 -17.10 6.39 2.51
C ILE A 34 -15.79 5.81 2.01
N ARG A 35 -15.17 6.46 1.03
CA ARG A 35 -13.81 6.17 0.63
C ARG A 35 -12.86 7.21 1.21
N MET A 36 -11.81 6.76 1.90
CA MET A 36 -10.74 7.59 2.43
C MET A 36 -9.42 7.29 1.69
N ASP A 37 -9.05 8.15 0.75
CA ASP A 37 -7.71 8.16 0.16
C ASP A 37 -6.79 8.95 1.10
N PHE A 38 -6.21 8.24 2.07
CA PHE A 38 -5.43 8.83 3.17
C PHE A 38 -4.14 9.49 2.64
N LYS A 39 -3.97 10.77 2.94
CA LYS A 39 -2.77 11.56 2.62
C LYS A 39 -2.12 12.18 3.86
N ASN A 40 -2.94 12.61 4.83
CA ASN A 40 -2.49 13.24 6.07
C ASN A 40 -3.53 13.05 7.18
N SER A 41 -3.20 13.47 8.40
CA SER A 41 -4.05 13.25 9.58
C SER A 41 -5.39 13.98 9.53
N ASP A 42 -5.53 15.07 8.74
CA ASP A 42 -6.82 15.77 8.56
C ASP A 42 -7.87 14.88 7.90
N ASP A 43 -7.46 13.89 7.09
CA ASP A 43 -8.40 12.95 6.47
C ASP A 43 -9.15 12.11 7.51
N LEU A 44 -8.55 11.82 8.68
CA LEU A 44 -9.26 11.15 9.79
C LEU A 44 -10.35 12.04 10.39
N ILE A 45 -10.08 13.33 10.54
CA ILE A 45 -11.08 14.30 11.03
C ILE A 45 -12.19 14.48 9.98
N ASP A 46 -11.84 14.61 8.70
CA ASP A 46 -12.82 14.74 7.62
C ASP A 46 -13.74 13.51 7.54
N MET A 47 -13.19 12.31 7.73
CA MET A 47 -13.98 11.07 7.82
C MET A 47 -14.99 11.14 8.98
N MET A 48 -14.56 11.53 10.18
CA MET A 48 -15.44 11.64 11.35
C MET A 48 -16.53 12.69 11.14
N LEU A 49 -16.20 13.83 10.53
CA LEU A 49 -17.17 14.87 10.19
C LEU A 49 -18.19 14.39 9.15
N ALA A 50 -17.75 13.65 8.13
CA ALA A 50 -18.64 13.05 7.14
C ALA A 50 -19.61 12.04 7.77
N VAL A 51 -19.13 11.15 8.65
CA VAL A 51 -19.98 10.21 9.41
C VAL A 51 -20.98 10.95 10.27
N ASN A 52 -20.56 12.00 10.97
CA ASN A 52 -21.45 12.83 11.78
C ASN A 52 -22.56 13.47 10.93
N ALA A 53 -22.20 14.08 9.78
CA ALA A 53 -23.17 14.66 8.85
C ALA A 53 -24.20 13.63 8.35
N LEU A 54 -23.75 12.41 7.99
CA LEU A 54 -24.64 11.33 7.55
C LEU A 54 -25.61 10.91 8.66
N ARG A 55 -25.15 10.81 9.89
CA ARG A 55 -26.00 10.46 11.05
C ARG A 55 -27.02 11.54 11.36
N HIS A 56 -26.70 12.80 11.19
CA HIS A 56 -27.69 13.89 11.27
C HIS A 56 -28.73 13.82 10.16
N MET A 57 -28.37 13.38 8.95
CA MET A 57 -29.28 13.27 7.81
C MET A 57 -30.19 12.05 7.87
N TYR A 58 -29.68 10.89 8.34
CA TYR A 58 -30.38 9.59 8.20
C TYR A 58 -30.62 8.87 9.53
N GLY A 59 -30.20 9.43 10.63
CA GLY A 59 -30.32 8.85 11.97
C GLY A 59 -29.04 8.14 12.44
N PRO A 60 -28.94 7.88 13.76
CA PRO A 60 -27.71 7.36 14.38
C PRO A 60 -27.33 5.95 13.90
N ASP A 61 -28.29 5.16 13.47
CA ASP A 61 -28.11 3.74 13.10
C ASP A 61 -27.90 3.55 11.59
N VAL A 62 -27.69 4.62 10.82
CA VAL A 62 -27.43 4.52 9.40
C VAL A 62 -26.20 3.65 9.14
N ALA A 63 -26.38 2.63 8.27
CA ALA A 63 -25.29 1.73 7.89
C ALA A 63 -24.29 2.46 6.99
N ILE A 64 -23.04 2.55 7.46
CA ILE A 64 -21.92 3.19 6.74
C ILE A 64 -20.77 2.21 6.67
N GLU A 65 -20.18 2.07 5.49
CA GLU A 65 -18.94 1.32 5.24
C GLU A 65 -17.78 2.27 4.94
N LEU A 66 -16.58 1.85 5.35
CA LEU A 66 -15.35 2.58 5.07
C LEU A 66 -14.47 1.76 4.13
N THR A 67 -14.09 2.34 2.99
CA THR A 67 -12.99 1.84 2.15
C THR A 67 -11.79 2.76 2.33
N VAL A 68 -10.69 2.22 2.84
CA VAL A 68 -9.43 2.94 3.06
C VAL A 68 -8.28 2.13 2.46
N PRO A 69 -7.93 2.32 1.16
CA PRO A 69 -6.92 1.52 0.50
C PRO A 69 -5.59 1.49 1.25
N TYR A 70 -4.97 2.64 1.51
CA TYR A 70 -3.79 2.75 2.38
C TYR A 70 -4.22 3.04 3.81
N PHE A 71 -4.04 2.05 4.70
CA PHE A 71 -4.47 2.19 6.09
C PHE A 71 -3.59 3.17 6.87
N PRO A 72 -4.18 4.19 7.53
CA PRO A 72 -3.43 5.21 8.28
C PRO A 72 -2.51 4.60 9.32
N PHE A 73 -1.28 5.09 9.41
CA PHE A 73 -0.29 4.68 10.42
C PHE A 73 0.03 3.18 10.43
N SER A 74 -0.25 2.42 9.36
CA SER A 74 -0.07 0.96 9.30
C SER A 74 1.37 0.50 9.57
N ARG A 75 2.38 1.36 9.32
CA ARG A 75 3.81 1.11 9.61
C ARG A 75 4.21 1.38 11.06
N GLN A 76 3.33 2.03 11.85
CA GLN A 76 3.53 2.31 13.27
C GLN A 76 2.74 1.31 14.13
N ASP A 77 3.01 0.02 13.92
CA ASP A 77 2.23 -1.12 14.44
C ASP A 77 2.70 -1.60 15.83
N ARG A 78 3.65 -0.89 16.43
CA ARG A 78 4.22 -1.19 17.76
C ARG A 78 4.96 0.02 18.32
N VAL A 79 5.17 0.03 19.62
CA VAL A 79 6.09 0.94 20.31
C VAL A 79 7.48 0.33 20.26
N MET A 80 8.46 1.05 19.73
CA MET A 80 9.85 0.60 19.62
C MET A 80 10.70 1.09 20.80
N THR A 81 10.43 2.31 21.29
CA THR A 81 11.12 2.92 22.40
C THR A 81 10.13 3.63 23.34
N ASP A 82 10.51 3.76 24.62
CA ASP A 82 9.68 4.47 25.60
C ASP A 82 9.39 5.91 25.14
N GLY A 83 8.13 6.31 25.27
CA GLY A 83 7.66 7.64 24.84
C GLY A 83 7.18 7.74 23.40
N GLU A 84 7.36 6.71 22.57
CA GLU A 84 6.74 6.65 21.25
C GLU A 84 5.25 6.32 21.30
N SER A 85 4.50 6.85 20.33
CA SER A 85 3.09 6.51 20.16
C SER A 85 2.90 5.20 19.39
N PHE A 86 1.86 4.45 19.71
CA PHE A 86 1.34 3.38 18.87
C PHE A 86 0.34 3.98 17.87
N GLY A 87 0.85 4.58 16.79
CA GLY A 87 0.05 5.37 15.85
C GLY A 87 -1.08 4.57 15.19
N LEU A 88 -0.84 3.30 14.84
CA LEU A 88 -1.86 2.42 14.29
C LEU A 88 -3.05 2.25 15.24
N GLN A 89 -2.82 2.08 16.55
CA GLN A 89 -3.89 1.99 17.55
C GLN A 89 -4.74 3.27 17.56
N VAL A 90 -4.10 4.43 17.55
CA VAL A 90 -4.80 5.72 17.55
C VAL A 90 -5.72 5.83 16.33
N ALA A 91 -5.24 5.51 15.14
CA ALA A 91 -6.06 5.53 13.93
C ALA A 91 -7.24 4.55 14.01
N ILE A 92 -7.00 3.33 14.50
CA ILE A 92 -8.05 2.31 14.67
C ILE A 92 -9.11 2.78 15.68
N ASP A 93 -8.72 3.37 16.78
CA ASP A 93 -9.66 3.84 17.79
C ASP A 93 -10.55 4.98 17.23
N MET A 94 -9.98 5.91 16.45
CA MET A 94 -10.76 6.93 15.73
C MET A 94 -11.74 6.32 14.73
N ILE A 95 -11.32 5.31 13.96
CA ILE A 95 -12.20 4.60 13.00
C ILE A 95 -13.31 3.84 13.76
N LYS A 96 -12.99 3.17 14.87
CA LYS A 96 -13.98 2.45 15.70
C LYS A 96 -15.03 3.39 16.31
N MET A 97 -14.66 4.62 16.68
CA MET A 97 -15.63 5.62 17.17
C MET A 97 -16.70 5.95 16.11
N CYS A 98 -16.41 5.72 14.84
CA CYS A 98 -17.35 5.91 13.74
C CYS A 98 -18.34 4.76 13.57
N ASN A 99 -18.24 3.63 14.28
CA ASN A 99 -19.14 2.48 14.23
C ASN A 99 -19.52 2.07 12.78
N PHE A 100 -18.52 1.88 11.92
CA PHE A 100 -18.73 1.37 10.57
C PHE A 100 -19.23 -0.08 10.63
N VAL A 101 -20.14 -0.44 9.72
CA VAL A 101 -20.59 -1.83 9.57
C VAL A 101 -19.58 -2.71 8.83
N GLY A 102 -18.65 -2.09 8.08
CA GLY A 102 -17.55 -2.73 7.39
C GLY A 102 -16.39 -1.74 7.19
N VAL A 103 -15.17 -2.22 7.29
CA VAL A 103 -13.93 -1.47 7.00
C VAL A 103 -13.08 -2.30 6.06
N THR A 104 -12.87 -1.82 4.84
CA THR A 104 -12.07 -2.50 3.81
C THR A 104 -10.75 -1.75 3.58
N THR A 105 -9.65 -2.47 3.57
CA THR A 105 -8.32 -1.96 3.22
C THR A 105 -7.62 -2.88 2.22
N TRP A 106 -6.53 -2.41 1.63
CA TRP A 106 -5.75 -3.18 0.67
C TRP A 106 -4.36 -3.47 1.24
N ASP A 107 -3.94 -4.74 1.16
CA ASP A 107 -2.58 -5.20 1.48
C ASP A 107 -1.97 -4.51 2.71
N ILE A 108 -2.67 -4.58 3.83
CA ILE A 108 -2.23 -3.90 5.05
C ILE A 108 -0.83 -4.33 5.46
N HIS A 109 -0.01 -3.37 5.91
CA HIS A 109 1.39 -3.62 6.27
C HIS A 109 1.54 -4.67 7.38
N SER A 110 0.65 -4.65 8.38
CA SER A 110 0.72 -5.54 9.54
C SER A 110 -0.63 -6.17 9.86
N ASP A 111 -0.62 -7.48 10.15
CA ASP A 111 -1.80 -8.24 10.59
C ASP A 111 -2.36 -7.75 11.94
N VAL A 112 -1.62 -6.92 12.70
CA VAL A 112 -2.02 -6.35 14.00
C VAL A 112 -3.33 -5.57 13.86
N ALA A 113 -3.53 -4.82 12.77
CA ALA A 113 -4.74 -4.04 12.56
C ALA A 113 -6.00 -4.90 12.58
N GLY A 114 -5.99 -6.03 11.86
CA GLY A 114 -7.16 -6.92 11.80
C GLY A 114 -7.57 -7.49 13.15
N ALA A 115 -6.58 -7.73 14.03
CA ALA A 115 -6.81 -8.25 15.38
C ALA A 115 -7.46 -7.20 16.33
N MET A 116 -7.38 -5.92 15.98
CA MET A 116 -7.91 -4.82 16.81
C MET A 116 -9.35 -4.44 16.46
N PHE A 117 -9.92 -4.96 15.38
CA PHE A 117 -11.32 -4.76 15.02
C PHE A 117 -12.21 -5.89 15.53
N PRO A 118 -13.52 -5.64 15.74
CA PRO A 118 -14.48 -6.70 15.99
C PRO A 118 -14.52 -7.70 14.83
N ALA A 119 -14.79 -8.96 15.13
CA ALA A 119 -14.90 -10.01 14.13
C ALA A 119 -15.94 -9.64 13.05
N GLY A 120 -15.58 -9.82 11.78
CA GLY A 120 -16.45 -9.56 10.63
C GLY A 120 -16.54 -8.09 10.19
N VAL A 121 -15.93 -7.14 10.93
CA VAL A 121 -15.95 -5.72 10.55
C VAL A 121 -14.80 -5.36 9.63
N PHE A 122 -13.62 -5.94 9.83
CA PHE A 122 -12.41 -5.59 9.07
C PHE A 122 -12.14 -6.60 7.95
N HIS A 123 -11.96 -6.09 6.75
CA HIS A 123 -11.61 -6.85 5.55
C HIS A 123 -10.34 -6.29 4.92
N ASN A 124 -9.33 -7.14 4.79
CA ASN A 124 -8.10 -6.80 4.06
C ASN A 124 -8.11 -7.54 2.71
N VAL A 125 -8.17 -6.79 1.62
CA VAL A 125 -7.92 -7.36 0.28
C VAL A 125 -6.44 -7.68 0.20
N THR A 126 -6.10 -8.95 0.08
CA THR A 126 -4.72 -9.42 0.22
C THR A 126 -3.87 -9.12 -1.02
N GLN A 127 -2.55 -9.11 -0.84
CA GLN A 127 -1.60 -8.83 -1.92
C GLN A 127 -1.76 -9.80 -3.11
N ASP A 128 -2.00 -11.07 -2.84
CA ASP A 128 -2.23 -12.08 -3.88
C ASP A 128 -3.56 -11.85 -4.63
N GLU A 129 -4.62 -11.38 -3.95
CA GLU A 129 -5.88 -11.01 -4.63
C GLU A 129 -5.68 -9.81 -5.55
N LEU A 130 -4.92 -8.81 -5.13
CA LEU A 130 -4.66 -7.59 -5.91
C LEU A 130 -3.78 -7.85 -7.14
N TRP A 131 -2.70 -8.64 -6.98
CA TRP A 131 -1.66 -8.76 -8.00
C TRP A 131 -1.78 -9.95 -8.92
N ASN A 132 -2.59 -10.97 -8.58
CA ASN A 132 -2.67 -12.24 -9.31
C ASN A 132 -2.87 -12.06 -10.82
N THR A 133 -3.83 -11.24 -11.23
CA THR A 133 -4.15 -11.07 -12.66
C THR A 133 -3.04 -10.35 -13.41
N LEU A 134 -2.52 -9.24 -12.85
CA LEU A 134 -1.45 -8.46 -13.50
C LEU A 134 -0.18 -9.28 -13.63
N ILE A 135 0.28 -9.93 -12.55
CA ILE A 135 1.52 -10.72 -12.57
C ILE A 135 1.40 -11.90 -13.53
N LYS A 136 0.26 -12.58 -13.61
CA LYS A 136 0.05 -13.63 -14.63
C LYS A 136 0.17 -13.11 -16.05
N ASN A 137 -0.35 -11.91 -16.31
CA ASN A 137 -0.23 -11.29 -17.64
C ASN A 137 1.21 -10.90 -17.96
N LEU A 138 1.95 -10.35 -16.97
CA LEU A 138 3.38 -10.01 -17.14
C LEU A 138 4.26 -11.25 -17.35
N ALA A 139 3.89 -12.38 -16.72
CA ALA A 139 4.65 -13.63 -16.78
C ALA A 139 4.23 -14.54 -17.97
N LEU A 140 3.31 -14.10 -18.82
CA LEU A 140 2.74 -14.95 -19.88
C LEU A 140 3.81 -15.35 -20.90
N ASN A 141 3.97 -16.68 -21.09
CA ASN A 141 4.91 -17.30 -22.03
C ASN A 141 6.41 -16.98 -21.78
N GLU A 142 6.77 -16.51 -20.58
CA GLU A 142 8.14 -16.14 -20.27
C GLU A 142 8.62 -16.81 -18.97
N HIS A 143 9.94 -17.05 -18.87
CA HIS A 143 10.56 -17.54 -17.64
C HIS A 143 10.63 -16.39 -16.63
N SER A 144 9.67 -16.37 -15.69
CA SER A 144 9.51 -15.28 -14.73
C SER A 144 9.68 -15.75 -13.29
N VAL A 145 10.19 -14.87 -12.42
CA VAL A 145 10.34 -15.11 -10.98
C VAL A 145 9.79 -13.95 -10.18
N ILE A 146 9.30 -14.23 -8.97
CA ILE A 146 8.94 -13.20 -7.99
C ILE A 146 10.13 -13.00 -7.05
N ILE A 147 10.50 -11.74 -6.81
CA ILE A 147 11.55 -11.40 -5.86
C ILE A 147 10.94 -10.84 -4.59
N SER A 148 11.28 -11.46 -3.45
CA SER A 148 10.99 -10.90 -2.14
C SER A 148 12.09 -9.91 -1.74
N PRO A 149 11.78 -8.63 -1.45
CA PRO A 149 12.79 -7.62 -1.16
C PRO A 149 13.47 -7.82 0.21
N ASP A 150 12.83 -8.55 1.11
CA ASP A 150 13.39 -8.93 2.42
C ASP A 150 12.60 -10.07 3.09
N ALA A 151 13.09 -10.51 4.24
CA ALA A 151 12.46 -11.58 5.01
C ALA A 151 11.08 -11.23 5.58
N GLY A 152 10.79 -9.94 5.81
CA GLY A 152 9.49 -9.47 6.31
C GLY A 152 8.36 -9.64 5.30
N ALA A 153 8.67 -9.49 4.01
CA ALA A 153 7.72 -9.62 2.92
C ALA A 153 7.37 -11.10 2.59
N LEU A 154 8.22 -12.07 2.95
CA LEU A 154 8.13 -13.46 2.50
C LEU A 154 6.76 -14.10 2.71
N LYS A 155 6.10 -13.87 3.86
CA LYS A 155 4.78 -14.45 4.15
C LYS A 155 3.73 -14.05 3.10
N LYS A 156 3.73 -12.78 2.67
CA LYS A 156 2.84 -12.25 1.64
C LYS A 156 3.26 -12.75 0.26
N ILE A 157 4.56 -12.69 -0.03
CA ILE A 157 5.15 -13.09 -1.32
C ILE A 157 4.87 -14.56 -1.65
N TYR A 158 4.96 -15.47 -0.69
CA TYR A 158 4.62 -16.87 -0.94
C TYR A 158 3.14 -17.10 -1.28
N LYS A 159 2.23 -16.26 -0.81
CA LYS A 159 0.82 -16.31 -1.25
C LYS A 159 0.68 -15.87 -2.70
N VAL A 160 1.35 -14.76 -3.07
CA VAL A 160 1.38 -14.27 -4.46
C VAL A 160 2.00 -15.32 -5.39
N ALA A 161 3.12 -15.91 -5.01
CA ALA A 161 3.81 -16.97 -5.76
C ALA A 161 2.90 -18.18 -5.98
N LYS A 162 2.21 -18.63 -4.95
CA LYS A 162 1.23 -19.71 -5.04
C LYS A 162 0.07 -19.39 -5.97
N ALA A 163 -0.47 -18.16 -5.89
CA ALA A 163 -1.58 -17.72 -6.72
C ALA A 163 -1.20 -17.59 -8.20
N THR A 164 0.04 -17.20 -8.49
CA THR A 164 0.57 -16.99 -9.85
C THR A 164 1.31 -18.23 -10.42
N ASN A 165 1.63 -19.20 -9.57
CA ASN A 165 2.45 -20.38 -9.89
C ASN A 165 3.87 -20.03 -10.36
N LEU A 166 4.47 -18.98 -9.76
CA LEU A 166 5.83 -18.55 -10.05
C LEU A 166 6.80 -18.91 -8.91
N PRO A 167 8.09 -19.19 -9.22
CA PRO A 167 9.10 -19.38 -8.20
C PRO A 167 9.43 -18.07 -7.47
N VAL A 168 9.94 -18.22 -6.23
CA VAL A 168 10.37 -17.06 -5.40
C VAL A 168 11.87 -17.06 -5.28
N VAL A 169 12.48 -15.90 -5.51
CA VAL A 169 13.88 -15.61 -5.21
C VAL A 169 13.91 -14.63 -4.03
N GLU A 170 14.67 -14.98 -2.99
CA GLU A 170 14.73 -14.21 -1.76
C GLU A 170 15.95 -13.28 -1.74
N ALA A 171 15.71 -11.98 -1.54
CA ALA A 171 16.76 -11.05 -1.21
C ALA A 171 17.00 -11.02 0.31
N LYS A 172 18.27 -10.92 0.72
CA LYS A 172 18.68 -10.89 2.12
C LYS A 172 19.33 -9.56 2.43
N LYS A 173 18.87 -8.89 3.49
CA LYS A 173 19.53 -7.69 4.03
C LYS A 173 20.54 -8.12 5.09
N VAL A 174 21.81 -7.84 4.83
CA VAL A 174 22.87 -8.02 5.81
C VAL A 174 22.92 -6.77 6.71
N ARG A 175 22.79 -6.99 8.01
CA ARG A 175 22.87 -5.89 9.00
C ARG A 175 24.17 -5.98 9.76
N ASP A 176 24.77 -4.82 10.02
CA ASP A 176 25.86 -4.72 10.97
C ASP A 176 25.34 -5.08 12.36
N VAL A 177 26.04 -6.02 13.02
CA VAL A 177 25.60 -6.58 14.32
C VAL A 177 25.67 -5.55 15.43
N ALA A 178 26.57 -4.58 15.35
CA ALA A 178 26.79 -3.57 16.40
C ALA A 178 25.81 -2.40 16.28
N THR A 179 25.51 -1.98 15.05
CA THR A 179 24.70 -0.77 14.77
C THR A 179 23.28 -1.08 14.32
N GLY A 180 22.99 -2.33 13.92
CA GLY A 180 21.72 -2.73 13.32
C GLY A 180 21.45 -2.14 11.92
N GLN A 181 22.39 -1.35 11.38
CA GLN A 181 22.25 -0.73 10.05
C GLN A 181 22.39 -1.77 8.95
N ILE A 182 21.62 -1.60 7.86
CA ILE A 182 21.76 -2.42 6.65
C ILE A 182 23.07 -1.99 5.98
N VAL A 183 24.01 -2.94 5.87
CA VAL A 183 25.32 -2.71 5.25
C VAL A 183 25.41 -3.32 3.85
N ASP A 184 24.54 -4.30 3.53
CA ASP A 184 24.53 -4.97 2.25
C ASP A 184 23.16 -5.57 1.93
N THR A 185 22.91 -5.77 0.63
CA THR A 185 21.74 -6.52 0.10
C THR A 185 22.30 -7.61 -0.80
N GLN A 186 21.89 -8.85 -0.56
CA GLN A 186 22.36 -10.02 -1.29
C GLN A 186 21.20 -10.77 -1.93
N ILE A 187 21.45 -11.32 -3.12
CA ILE A 187 20.54 -12.20 -3.82
C ILE A 187 21.35 -13.35 -4.43
N ASP A 188 20.79 -14.54 -4.47
CA ASP A 188 21.41 -15.65 -5.19
C ASP A 188 21.22 -15.46 -6.71
N SER A 189 22.24 -14.90 -7.35
CA SER A 189 22.22 -14.57 -8.77
C SER A 189 22.06 -15.79 -9.69
N THR A 190 22.43 -17.01 -9.22
CA THR A 190 22.25 -18.22 -10.03
C THR A 190 20.78 -18.55 -10.29
N GLN A 191 19.88 -18.08 -9.41
CA GLN A 191 18.43 -18.23 -9.58
C GLN A 191 17.83 -17.23 -10.60
N LEU A 192 18.63 -16.29 -11.09
CA LEU A 192 18.24 -15.30 -12.11
C LEU A 192 18.75 -15.69 -13.52
N ASP A 193 19.46 -16.82 -13.63
CA ASP A 193 19.92 -17.30 -14.93
C ASP A 193 18.75 -17.64 -15.85
N SER A 194 18.82 -17.13 -17.08
CA SER A 194 17.77 -17.30 -18.12
C SER A 194 16.39 -16.76 -17.72
N VAL A 195 16.27 -15.92 -16.68
CA VAL A 195 15.03 -15.25 -16.28
C VAL A 195 14.73 -14.11 -17.21
N SER A 196 13.53 -14.12 -17.83
CA SER A 196 13.04 -13.06 -18.70
C SER A 196 12.44 -11.90 -17.93
N ASN A 197 11.70 -12.19 -16.83
CA ASN A 197 11.09 -11.17 -15.98
C ASN A 197 11.38 -11.45 -14.50
N ALA A 198 12.04 -10.52 -13.83
CA ALA A 198 12.23 -10.49 -12.39
C ALA A 198 11.25 -9.47 -11.78
N ILE A 199 10.25 -9.93 -11.04
CA ILE A 199 9.14 -9.11 -10.53
C ILE A 199 9.31 -8.93 -9.03
N ILE A 200 9.72 -7.74 -8.59
CA ILE A 200 9.76 -7.36 -7.17
C ILE A 200 8.35 -6.99 -6.75
N VAL A 201 7.84 -7.62 -5.68
CA VAL A 201 6.51 -7.34 -5.14
C VAL A 201 6.63 -6.91 -3.70
N ASP A 202 5.93 -5.83 -3.31
CA ASP A 202 5.88 -5.36 -1.93
C ASP A 202 4.57 -4.59 -1.64
N ASP A 203 4.33 -4.26 -0.38
CA ASP A 203 3.14 -3.51 0.03
C ASP A 203 3.31 -1.99 -0.15
N ILE A 204 4.47 -1.42 0.17
CA ILE A 204 4.69 0.03 0.20
C ILE A 204 6.01 0.42 -0.47
N CYS A 205 5.96 1.39 -1.38
CA CYS A 205 7.12 2.14 -1.83
C CYS A 205 7.00 3.60 -1.39
N ASP A 206 7.84 4.03 -0.44
CA ASP A 206 7.94 5.42 0.01
C ASP A 206 9.03 6.16 -0.79
N GLY A 207 10.22 6.36 -0.26
CA GLY A 207 11.34 7.00 -0.97
C GLY A 207 12.07 6.08 -1.97
N GLY A 208 11.72 4.80 -2.06
CA GLY A 208 12.22 3.85 -3.05
C GLY A 208 13.62 3.28 -2.81
N ARG A 209 14.38 3.77 -1.81
CA ARG A 209 15.78 3.39 -1.58
C ARG A 209 16.02 1.89 -1.51
N THR A 210 15.20 1.15 -0.77
CA THR A 210 15.30 -0.31 -0.65
C THR A 210 15.24 -1.01 -2.02
N PHE A 211 14.32 -0.57 -2.88
CA PHE A 211 14.13 -1.15 -4.19
C PHE A 211 15.26 -0.78 -5.15
N VAL A 212 15.76 0.45 -5.09
CA VAL A 212 16.92 0.91 -5.88
C VAL A 212 18.17 0.12 -5.50
N GLU A 213 18.45 -0.08 -4.21
CA GLU A 213 19.60 -0.87 -3.75
C GLU A 213 19.50 -2.33 -4.21
N LEU A 214 18.33 -2.96 -4.05
CA LEU A 214 18.10 -4.32 -4.54
C LEU A 214 18.23 -4.41 -6.07
N ALA A 215 17.65 -3.48 -6.80
CA ALA A 215 17.71 -3.44 -8.25
C ALA A 215 19.15 -3.30 -8.78
N LYS A 216 20.00 -2.49 -8.12
CA LYS A 216 21.42 -2.39 -8.45
C LYS A 216 22.14 -3.74 -8.31
N VAL A 217 21.86 -4.48 -7.23
CA VAL A 217 22.44 -5.82 -7.02
C VAL A 217 22.00 -6.79 -8.11
N ILE A 218 20.71 -6.78 -8.49
CA ILE A 218 20.18 -7.63 -9.55
C ILE A 218 20.81 -7.27 -10.90
N ARG A 219 20.90 -5.98 -11.24
CA ARG A 219 21.48 -5.49 -12.49
C ARG A 219 23.01 -5.71 -12.60
N ALA A 220 23.71 -5.74 -11.46
CA ALA A 220 25.14 -6.06 -11.43
C ALA A 220 25.43 -7.57 -11.64
N SER A 221 24.40 -8.42 -11.61
CA SER A 221 24.54 -9.85 -11.87
C SER A 221 24.76 -10.11 -13.38
N GLU A 222 25.84 -10.77 -13.74
CA GLU A 222 26.10 -11.20 -15.11
C GLU A 222 25.09 -12.25 -15.62
N CYS A 223 24.36 -12.90 -14.70
CA CYS A 223 23.35 -13.92 -15.02
C CYS A 223 21.99 -13.34 -15.42
N PHE A 224 21.75 -12.03 -15.20
CA PHE A 224 20.45 -11.41 -15.42
C PHE A 224 20.47 -10.36 -16.51
N ASN A 225 19.78 -10.63 -17.62
CA ASN A 225 19.59 -9.70 -18.74
C ASN A 225 18.10 -9.44 -19.05
N GLY A 226 17.20 -9.89 -18.17
CA GLY A 226 15.77 -9.77 -18.33
C GLY A 226 15.21 -8.41 -17.91
N LYS A 227 13.88 -8.29 -17.97
CA LYS A 227 13.15 -7.15 -17.45
C LYS A 227 13.09 -7.20 -15.92
N LEU A 228 13.34 -6.06 -15.28
CA LEU A 228 13.16 -5.85 -13.84
C LEU A 228 11.93 -4.99 -13.60
N ILE A 229 10.91 -5.57 -12.98
CA ILE A 229 9.59 -4.97 -12.78
C ILE A 229 9.36 -4.75 -11.29
N LEU A 230 8.85 -3.57 -10.92
CA LEU A 230 8.46 -3.26 -9.54
C LEU A 230 6.94 -3.19 -9.43
N CYS A 231 6.36 -4.02 -8.58
CA CYS A 231 4.93 -4.04 -8.25
C CYS A 231 4.75 -3.69 -6.77
N VAL A 232 4.19 -2.53 -6.46
CA VAL A 232 3.92 -2.11 -5.07
C VAL A 232 2.46 -1.74 -4.89
N THR A 233 1.82 -2.27 -3.85
CA THR A 233 0.40 -1.98 -3.63
C THR A 233 0.18 -0.49 -3.38
N HIS A 234 0.99 0.13 -2.53
CA HIS A 234 0.90 1.54 -2.18
C HIS A 234 2.16 2.31 -2.60
N GLY A 235 2.04 3.05 -3.69
CA GLY A 235 3.07 3.98 -4.14
C GLY A 235 2.91 5.33 -3.43
N ILE A 236 3.64 5.54 -2.33
CA ILE A 236 3.73 6.87 -1.70
C ILE A 236 4.60 7.77 -2.57
N PHE A 237 5.75 7.24 -3.04
CA PHE A 237 6.70 7.95 -3.91
C PHE A 237 7.01 9.36 -3.40
N SER A 238 7.36 9.49 -2.10
CA SER A 238 7.59 10.78 -1.43
C SER A 238 8.70 11.62 -2.08
N LYS A 239 9.60 10.97 -2.82
CA LYS A 239 10.66 11.62 -3.62
C LYS A 239 10.39 11.63 -5.12
N GLY A 240 9.14 11.34 -5.50
CA GLY A 240 8.77 11.06 -6.89
C GLY A 240 9.34 9.72 -7.37
N VAL A 241 9.09 9.39 -8.64
CA VAL A 241 9.70 8.20 -9.29
C VAL A 241 11.10 8.50 -9.86
N GLY A 242 11.61 9.73 -9.70
CA GLY A 242 12.91 10.15 -10.26
C GLY A 242 14.09 9.31 -9.75
N GLU A 243 14.13 8.96 -8.47
CA GLU A 243 15.16 8.05 -7.94
C GLU A 243 15.02 6.63 -8.47
N LEU A 244 13.79 6.17 -8.75
CA LEU A 244 13.52 4.86 -9.36
C LEU A 244 13.80 4.87 -10.86
N SER A 245 13.57 6.01 -11.53
CA SER A 245 13.67 6.18 -12.98
C SER A 245 15.04 6.70 -13.44
N GLY A 246 15.73 7.50 -12.62
CA GLY A 246 16.94 8.24 -13.03
C GLY A 246 18.17 7.38 -13.31
N LEU A 247 18.08 6.07 -13.06
CA LEU A 247 19.15 5.10 -13.28
C LEU A 247 18.82 4.05 -14.36
N ASP A 248 17.68 4.15 -15.04
CA ASP A 248 17.15 3.11 -15.95
C ASP A 248 17.23 1.70 -15.33
N ILE A 249 16.96 1.64 -14.03
CA ILE A 249 17.18 0.43 -13.24
C ILE A 249 15.98 -0.52 -13.33
N PHE A 250 14.75 0.05 -13.37
CA PHE A 250 13.51 -0.66 -13.59
C PHE A 250 13.02 -0.44 -15.01
N ASP A 251 12.54 -1.50 -15.66
CA ASP A 251 11.90 -1.40 -16.96
C ASP A 251 10.45 -0.94 -16.82
N GLU A 252 9.77 -1.44 -15.78
CA GLU A 252 8.37 -1.13 -15.54
C GLU A 252 8.09 -0.99 -14.03
N ILE A 253 7.16 -0.08 -13.68
CA ILE A 253 6.68 0.14 -12.31
C ILE A 253 5.16 0.11 -12.31
N TYR A 254 4.57 -0.67 -11.41
CA TYR A 254 3.14 -0.77 -11.22
C TYR A 254 2.74 -0.47 -9.78
N THR A 255 1.61 0.22 -9.59
CA THR A 255 1.01 0.42 -8.29
C THR A 255 -0.52 0.36 -8.36
N MET A 256 -1.15 -0.23 -7.34
CA MET A 256 -2.60 -0.27 -7.23
C MET A 256 -3.17 1.01 -6.62
N ASN A 257 -2.39 1.69 -5.78
CA ASN A 257 -2.77 2.92 -5.10
C ASN A 257 -1.64 3.93 -5.14
N ASN A 258 -1.74 4.88 -6.07
CA ASN A 258 -0.77 5.97 -6.26
C ASN A 258 -1.15 7.16 -5.37
N ILE A 259 -0.58 7.24 -4.18
CA ILE A 259 -0.98 8.19 -3.12
C ILE A 259 -0.70 9.65 -3.51
N ASN A 260 0.46 9.91 -4.10
CA ASN A 260 0.88 11.27 -4.49
C ASN A 260 0.59 11.60 -5.96
N ASN A 261 -0.16 10.74 -6.68
CA ASN A 261 -0.50 10.92 -8.09
C ASN A 261 0.75 11.18 -8.97
N VAL A 262 1.81 10.43 -8.73
CA VAL A 262 3.02 10.51 -9.54
C VAL A 262 2.76 9.90 -10.91
N ASP A 263 3.30 10.49 -11.98
CA ASP A 263 3.11 10.02 -13.35
C ASP A 263 3.93 8.76 -13.63
N ILE A 264 3.33 7.59 -13.36
CA ILE A 264 3.91 6.27 -13.59
C ILE A 264 3.76 5.87 -15.05
N ASP A 265 2.69 6.31 -15.72
CA ASP A 265 2.47 6.00 -17.13
C ASP A 265 3.53 6.65 -18.01
N ALA A 266 3.94 7.89 -17.69
CA ALA A 266 5.08 8.51 -18.35
C ALA A 266 6.40 7.76 -18.09
N PHE A 267 6.55 7.05 -16.97
CA PHE A 267 7.69 6.18 -16.73
C PHE A 267 7.63 4.92 -17.61
N ASN A 268 6.53 4.21 -17.62
CA ASN A 268 6.38 2.94 -18.36
C ASN A 268 6.40 3.13 -19.89
N ASN A 269 6.12 4.33 -20.40
CA ASN A 269 6.11 4.65 -21.83
C ASN A 269 7.47 5.20 -22.37
N ARG A 270 8.57 5.04 -21.64
CA ARG A 270 9.91 5.51 -22.04
C ARG A 270 10.64 4.57 -22.99
N SER A 271 10.11 3.40 -23.29
CA SER A 271 10.68 2.39 -24.17
C SER A 271 10.45 2.69 -25.67
#